data_74840ec6ff9784a59f80ada1f81121fc
#
_entry.id   74840ec6ff9784a59f80ada1f81121fc
#
_cell.length_a   1.000
_cell.length_b   1.000
_cell.length_c   1.000
_cell.angle_alpha   90.00
_cell.angle_beta   90.00
_cell.angle_gamma   90.00
#
_symmetry.space_group_name_H-M   'P 1'
#
loop_
_entity.id
_entity.type
_entity.pdbx_description
1 polymer ?
#
loop_
_entity_poly.entity_id
_entity_poly.type
_entity_poly.pdbx_seq_one_letter_code
_entity_poly.pdbx_strand_id
1 'polypeptide(L)'
;SSIKKAKENEDIKGIYIQATSLGAGFASLEEIRNALKDFKESGKFVVAYGDAYTQGLYYLSSVADKVLLNPQGMLEWRGLAATPMFFKDLLEKVGVEMQVFKVGTYKSAVEPFISTEMSAANREQINVYLSSTWGQITSAVAESRNLSVEALNKEADRMLMFYPAEESVKNGLVDTLIYKNDVRDYLKNLAGIDKDDNMPILGIQDMINVKKNVPRDKSGNVIAVYYAYGEIDGGSSASTDEGINSEKVIKDLRKLKDNENVKAVVLRVNSPGGSAYGSEQIWYAVNQLKKEKPVIVSMGDYAASGGY
;
A
#
# COMPACT_ATOMS: atom_id res chain seq x y z
N SER A 1 13.21 3.42 -7.73
CA SER A 1 12.37 4.29 -6.89
C SER A 1 13.17 5.47 -6.38
N SER A 2 12.51 6.54 -5.95
CA SER A 2 13.12 7.74 -5.36
C SER A 2 13.91 7.40 -4.09
N ILE A 3 13.38 6.53 -3.24
CA ILE A 3 14.04 6.07 -2.01
C ILE A 3 15.37 5.36 -2.33
N LYS A 4 15.41 4.52 -3.36
CA LYS A 4 16.66 3.86 -3.78
C LYS A 4 17.70 4.84 -4.28
N LYS A 5 17.29 5.86 -5.07
CA LYS A 5 18.19 6.95 -5.47
C LYS A 5 18.74 7.72 -4.27
N ALA A 6 17.88 7.98 -3.26
CA ALA A 6 18.29 8.63 -2.03
C ALA A 6 19.28 7.79 -1.22
N LYS A 7 19.12 6.46 -1.18
CA LYS A 7 20.06 5.52 -0.56
C LYS A 7 21.47 5.65 -1.17
N GLU A 8 21.54 5.72 -2.50
CA GLU A 8 22.78 5.70 -3.27
C GLU A 8 23.46 7.09 -3.39
N ASN A 9 22.76 8.18 -3.07
CA ASN A 9 23.29 9.55 -3.22
C ASN A 9 23.94 10.03 -1.92
N GLU A 10 25.23 10.39 -1.96
CA GLU A 10 26.03 10.79 -0.79
C GLU A 10 25.62 12.14 -0.18
N ASP A 11 25.00 13.03 -0.96
CA ASP A 11 24.53 14.33 -0.49
C ASP A 11 23.25 14.26 0.34
N ILE A 12 22.46 13.19 0.15
CA ILE A 12 21.23 12.99 0.91
C ILE A 12 21.58 12.32 2.25
N LYS A 13 21.31 13.01 3.35
CA LYS A 13 21.64 12.58 4.71
C LYS A 13 20.53 11.79 5.38
N GLY A 14 19.29 12.01 4.97
CA GLY A 14 18.13 11.33 5.58
C GLY A 14 16.85 11.52 4.79
N ILE A 15 15.81 10.85 5.24
CA ILE A 15 14.44 11.02 4.74
C ILE A 15 13.55 11.56 5.87
N TYR A 16 12.81 12.60 5.56
CA TYR A 16 11.79 13.15 6.43
C TYR A 16 10.40 12.84 5.88
N ILE A 17 9.60 12.15 6.67
CA ILE A 17 8.22 11.78 6.35
C ILE A 17 7.30 12.77 7.06
N GLN A 18 6.61 13.59 6.28
CA GLN A 18 5.56 14.47 6.76
C GLN A 18 4.35 14.29 5.84
N ALA A 19 3.31 13.66 6.35
CA ALA A 19 2.05 13.47 5.64
C ALA A 19 0.88 13.68 6.60
N THR A 20 -0.24 14.15 6.09
CA THR A 20 -1.49 14.31 6.85
C THR A 20 -2.45 13.15 6.60
N SER A 21 -2.34 12.53 5.43
CA SER A 21 -3.12 11.36 5.03
C SER A 21 -2.39 10.58 3.94
N LEU A 22 -2.73 9.32 3.79
CA LEU A 22 -2.22 8.44 2.74
C LEU A 22 -3.40 7.78 2.03
N GLY A 23 -3.46 7.94 0.70
CA GLY A 23 -4.43 7.28 -0.17
C GLY A 23 -3.94 5.93 -0.71
N ALA A 24 -3.24 5.14 0.10
CA ALA A 24 -2.66 3.86 -0.29
C ALA A 24 -3.14 2.75 0.67
N GLY A 25 -3.34 1.55 0.14
CA GLY A 25 -3.63 0.37 0.94
C GLY A 25 -2.38 -0.21 1.59
N PHE A 26 -2.59 -1.20 2.47
CA PHE A 26 -1.50 -1.75 3.28
C PHE A 26 -0.42 -2.45 2.46
N ALA A 27 -0.72 -3.05 1.31
CA ALA A 27 0.28 -3.66 0.44
C ALA A 27 1.25 -2.61 -0.13
N SER A 28 0.74 -1.48 -0.61
CA SER A 28 1.56 -0.37 -1.08
C SER A 28 2.37 0.27 0.05
N LEU A 29 1.78 0.41 1.24
CA LEU A 29 2.49 0.92 2.42
C LEU A 29 3.61 -0.02 2.86
N GLU A 30 3.42 -1.33 2.78
CA GLU A 30 4.46 -2.32 3.07
C GLU A 30 5.65 -2.21 2.10
N GLU A 31 5.39 -2.02 0.81
CA GLU A 31 6.46 -1.81 -0.18
C GLU A 31 7.28 -0.56 0.11
N ILE A 32 6.61 0.55 0.47
CA ILE A 32 7.30 1.79 0.85
C ILE A 32 8.08 1.58 2.15
N ARG A 33 7.49 0.90 3.14
CA ARG A 33 8.13 0.55 4.39
C ARG A 33 9.39 -0.29 4.18
N ASN A 34 9.33 -1.30 3.33
CA ASN A 34 10.47 -2.14 2.98
C ASN A 34 11.58 -1.34 2.27
N ALA A 35 11.21 -0.40 1.40
CA ALA A 35 12.18 0.50 0.78
C ALA A 35 12.83 1.45 1.80
N LEU A 36 12.11 1.88 2.84
CA LEU A 36 12.68 2.68 3.93
C LEU A 36 13.59 1.84 4.83
N LYS A 37 13.26 0.57 5.11
CA LYS A 37 14.17 -0.36 5.80
C LYS A 37 15.48 -0.52 5.03
N ASP A 38 15.40 -0.79 3.74
CA ASP A 38 16.58 -0.86 2.85
C ASP A 38 17.38 0.45 2.84
N PHE A 39 16.70 1.61 2.81
CA PHE A 39 17.37 2.91 2.91
C PHE A 39 18.19 3.05 4.19
N LYS A 40 17.64 2.65 5.35
CA LYS A 40 18.32 2.73 6.66
C LYS A 40 19.61 1.90 6.72
N GLU A 41 19.74 0.84 5.93
CA GLU A 41 20.99 0.07 5.82
C GLU A 41 22.18 0.90 5.32
N SER A 42 21.94 2.05 4.68
CA SER A 42 22.99 2.99 4.30
C SER A 42 23.55 3.84 5.45
N GLY A 43 23.01 3.68 6.67
CA GLY A 43 23.39 4.47 7.85
C GLY A 43 22.76 5.87 7.89
N LYS A 44 21.89 6.20 6.94
CA LYS A 44 21.16 7.46 6.88
C LYS A 44 19.87 7.37 7.71
N PHE A 45 19.49 8.49 8.32
CA PHE A 45 18.33 8.53 9.20
C PHE A 45 16.99 8.63 8.45
N VAL A 46 15.95 8.10 9.06
CA VAL A 46 14.55 8.34 8.70
C VAL A 46 13.85 8.96 9.90
N VAL A 47 13.20 10.10 9.70
CA VAL A 47 12.40 10.79 10.72
C VAL A 47 10.99 10.95 10.20
N ALA A 48 10.00 10.66 11.03
CA ALA A 48 8.59 10.92 10.74
C ALA A 48 8.03 11.94 11.72
N TYR A 49 7.21 12.86 11.23
CA TYR A 49 6.44 13.80 12.04
C TYR A 49 4.98 13.83 11.62
N GLY A 50 4.08 13.85 12.59
CA GLY A 50 2.64 14.02 12.39
C GLY A 50 2.04 14.98 13.40
N ASP A 51 1.12 15.84 12.96
CA ASP A 51 0.16 16.51 13.83
C ASP A 51 -0.92 15.50 14.27
N ALA A 52 -1.22 14.53 13.41
CA ALA A 52 -2.00 13.33 13.71
C ALA A 52 -1.50 12.17 12.84
N TYR A 53 -1.51 10.98 13.40
CA TYR A 53 -1.23 9.76 12.66
C TYR A 53 -2.51 8.95 12.48
N THR A 54 -2.95 8.76 11.24
CA THR A 54 -3.87 7.67 10.90
C THR A 54 -3.14 6.33 11.06
N GLN A 55 -3.86 5.25 11.29
CA GLN A 55 -3.27 3.93 11.49
C GLN A 55 -2.34 3.50 10.34
N GLY A 56 -2.74 3.78 9.07
CA GLY A 56 -1.89 3.49 7.91
C GLY A 56 -0.63 4.36 7.87
N LEU A 57 -0.75 5.65 8.17
CA LEU A 57 0.40 6.56 8.23
C LEU A 57 1.34 6.17 9.37
N TYR A 58 0.81 5.78 10.53
CA TYR A 58 1.64 5.28 11.63
C TYR A 58 2.34 3.97 11.28
N TYR A 59 1.63 3.03 10.65
CA TYR A 59 2.25 1.80 10.14
C TYR A 59 3.46 2.09 9.27
N LEU A 60 3.34 3.02 8.32
CA LEU A 60 4.47 3.46 7.49
C LEU A 60 5.55 4.13 8.33
N SER A 61 5.19 5.08 9.20
CA SER A 61 6.11 5.92 9.95
C SER A 61 6.85 5.18 11.06
N SER A 62 6.28 4.09 11.59
CA SER A 62 6.86 3.33 12.69
C SER A 62 8.21 2.67 12.36
N VAL A 63 8.60 2.59 11.07
CA VAL A 63 9.93 2.13 10.64
C VAL A 63 11.02 3.20 10.81
N ALA A 64 10.63 4.47 11.01
CA ALA A 64 11.56 5.57 11.18
C ALA A 64 12.43 5.40 12.43
N ASP A 65 13.63 5.98 12.41
CA ASP A 65 14.52 6.02 13.58
C ASP A 65 13.95 6.90 14.68
N LYS A 66 13.17 7.93 14.26
CA LYS A 66 12.44 8.82 15.18
C LYS A 66 11.04 9.06 14.65
N VAL A 67 10.06 8.74 15.48
CA VAL A 67 8.64 9.06 15.26
C VAL A 67 8.26 10.21 16.19
N LEU A 68 7.96 11.35 15.63
CA LEU A 68 7.65 12.59 16.34
C LEU A 68 6.15 12.88 16.21
N LEU A 69 5.53 13.33 17.32
CA LEU A 69 4.12 13.68 17.34
C LEU A 69 3.95 15.10 17.93
N ASN A 70 2.99 15.84 17.39
CA ASN A 70 2.60 17.11 18.00
C ASN A 70 2.11 16.89 19.45
N PRO A 71 2.46 17.76 20.44
CA PRO A 71 1.98 17.62 21.82
C PRO A 71 0.45 17.61 21.98
N GLN A 72 -0.27 18.22 21.04
CA GLN A 72 -1.74 18.19 20.98
C GLN A 72 -2.23 17.24 19.86
N GLY A 73 -1.34 16.36 19.40
CA GLY A 73 -1.59 15.44 18.33
C GLY A 73 -2.29 14.16 18.78
N MET A 74 -2.64 13.33 17.80
CA MET A 74 -3.38 12.11 18.00
C MET A 74 -2.74 10.96 17.23
N LEU A 75 -2.66 9.78 17.85
CA LEU A 75 -2.30 8.53 17.19
C LEU A 75 -3.52 7.63 17.10
N GLU A 76 -4.02 7.40 15.88
CA GLU A 76 -5.08 6.45 15.60
C GLU A 76 -4.49 5.03 15.62
N TRP A 77 -4.75 4.28 16.69
CA TRP A 77 -4.38 2.87 16.82
C TRP A 77 -5.56 2.11 17.43
N ARG A 78 -6.36 1.42 16.59
CA ARG A 78 -7.67 0.89 16.97
C ARG A 78 -8.02 -0.46 16.34
N GLY A 79 -7.16 -1.05 15.53
CA GLY A 79 -7.44 -2.30 14.82
C GLY A 79 -8.19 -2.09 13.51
N LEU A 80 -8.75 -3.18 12.99
CA LEU A 80 -9.48 -3.21 11.73
C LEU A 80 -10.92 -3.69 11.96
N ALA A 81 -11.86 -3.10 11.24
CA ALA A 81 -13.25 -3.50 11.26
C ALA A 81 -13.86 -3.45 9.84
N ALA A 82 -14.83 -4.31 9.59
CA ALA A 82 -15.67 -4.27 8.40
C ALA A 82 -17.15 -4.22 8.80
N THR A 83 -17.86 -3.26 8.27
CA THR A 83 -19.29 -3.02 8.54
C THR A 83 -20.08 -2.98 7.24
N PRO A 84 -20.37 -4.13 6.60
CA PRO A 84 -21.17 -4.16 5.39
C PRO A 84 -22.60 -3.71 5.67
N MET A 85 -23.17 -2.95 4.74
CA MET A 85 -24.57 -2.54 4.77
C MET A 85 -25.41 -3.53 3.95
N PHE A 86 -26.65 -3.78 4.39
CA PHE A 86 -27.59 -4.66 3.72
C PHE A 86 -28.83 -3.86 3.30
N PHE A 87 -29.24 -4.03 2.06
CA PHE A 87 -30.28 -3.23 1.42
C PHE A 87 -31.53 -4.03 1.08
N LYS A 88 -31.59 -5.33 1.42
CA LYS A 88 -32.73 -6.22 1.07
C LYS A 88 -34.06 -5.61 1.47
N ASP A 89 -34.20 -5.24 2.75
CA ASP A 89 -35.49 -4.71 3.26
C ASP A 89 -35.86 -3.36 2.63
N LEU A 90 -34.87 -2.54 2.27
CA LEU A 90 -35.10 -1.30 1.53
C LEU A 90 -35.62 -1.59 0.12
N LEU A 91 -34.99 -2.52 -0.58
CA LEU A 91 -35.37 -2.90 -1.95
C LEU A 91 -36.78 -3.46 -2.00
N GLU A 92 -37.12 -4.34 -1.06
CA GLU A 92 -38.47 -4.88 -0.89
C GLU A 92 -39.53 -3.76 -0.67
N LYS A 93 -39.24 -2.78 0.18
CA LYS A 93 -40.13 -1.63 0.44
C LYS A 93 -40.37 -0.75 -0.79
N VAL A 94 -39.43 -0.65 -1.69
CA VAL A 94 -39.58 0.12 -2.94
C VAL A 94 -40.02 -0.75 -4.13
N GLY A 95 -40.33 -2.03 -3.89
CA GLY A 95 -40.86 -2.94 -4.91
C GLY A 95 -39.79 -3.46 -5.88
N VAL A 96 -38.52 -3.46 -5.49
CA VAL A 96 -37.39 -3.98 -6.30
C VAL A 96 -37.02 -5.38 -5.84
N GLU A 97 -37.08 -6.36 -6.76
CA GLU A 97 -36.63 -7.72 -6.57
C GLU A 97 -35.28 -7.93 -7.28
N MET A 98 -34.27 -8.41 -6.54
CA MET A 98 -32.96 -8.70 -7.08
C MET A 98 -32.84 -10.16 -7.50
N GLN A 99 -32.60 -10.41 -8.78
CA GLN A 99 -32.27 -11.73 -9.31
C GLN A 99 -30.75 -11.91 -9.32
N VAL A 100 -30.25 -12.90 -8.61
CA VAL A 100 -28.82 -13.14 -8.42
C VAL A 100 -28.40 -14.46 -9.06
N PHE A 101 -27.38 -14.39 -9.92
CA PHE A 101 -26.71 -15.55 -10.49
C PHE A 101 -25.29 -15.57 -9.94
N LYS A 102 -25.01 -16.46 -8.99
CA LYS A 102 -23.65 -16.62 -8.42
C LYS A 102 -23.23 -18.08 -8.39
N VAL A 103 -21.94 -18.33 -8.54
CA VAL A 103 -21.34 -19.65 -8.41
C VAL A 103 -20.26 -19.62 -7.33
N GLY A 104 -20.33 -20.55 -6.39
CA GLY A 104 -19.39 -20.70 -5.28
C GLY A 104 -19.83 -20.05 -3.97
N THR A 105 -19.36 -20.64 -2.87
CA THR A 105 -19.76 -20.32 -1.50
C THR A 105 -19.32 -18.92 -1.07
N TYR A 106 -18.11 -18.50 -1.47
CA TYR A 106 -17.47 -17.26 -1.04
C TYR A 106 -17.74 -16.06 -1.97
N LYS A 107 -18.69 -16.15 -2.90
CA LYS A 107 -19.13 -15.04 -3.76
C LYS A 107 -20.13 -14.15 -3.02
N SER A 108 -19.62 -13.36 -2.08
CA SER A 108 -20.44 -12.57 -1.13
C SER A 108 -20.82 -11.17 -1.60
N ALA A 109 -20.29 -10.70 -2.73
CA ALA A 109 -20.54 -9.33 -3.25
C ALA A 109 -22.03 -9.00 -3.47
N VAL A 110 -22.89 -10.02 -3.65
CA VAL A 110 -24.34 -9.85 -3.86
C VAL A 110 -25.16 -9.95 -2.57
N GLU A 111 -24.57 -10.41 -1.47
CA GLU A 111 -25.29 -10.60 -0.19
C GLU A 111 -25.95 -9.31 0.32
N PRO A 112 -25.37 -8.11 0.18
CA PRO A 112 -26.02 -6.86 0.58
C PRO A 112 -27.41 -6.64 -0.03
N PHE A 113 -27.68 -7.22 -1.18
CA PHE A 113 -28.95 -7.01 -1.90
C PHE A 113 -30.02 -8.11 -1.65
N ILE A 114 -29.60 -9.27 -1.13
CA ILE A 114 -30.48 -10.46 -0.98
C ILE A 114 -30.54 -11.00 0.45
N SER A 115 -29.74 -10.44 1.36
CA SER A 115 -29.69 -10.87 2.75
C SER A 115 -29.79 -9.67 3.69
N THR A 116 -30.15 -9.91 4.96
CA THR A 116 -30.19 -8.89 6.01
C THR A 116 -28.97 -8.93 6.91
N GLU A 117 -28.14 -9.97 6.78
CA GLU A 117 -26.89 -10.15 7.52
C GLU A 117 -25.87 -10.96 6.70
N MET A 118 -24.63 -10.96 7.16
CA MET A 118 -23.57 -11.76 6.55
C MET A 118 -23.83 -13.26 6.72
N SER A 119 -23.65 -14.02 5.64
CA SER A 119 -23.56 -15.48 5.73
C SER A 119 -22.35 -15.91 6.57
N ALA A 120 -22.38 -17.14 7.08
CA ALA A 120 -21.23 -17.71 7.81
C ALA A 120 -19.94 -17.71 6.97
N ALA A 121 -20.05 -18.05 5.68
CA ALA A 121 -18.90 -18.04 4.76
C ALA A 121 -18.33 -16.64 4.52
N ASN A 122 -19.20 -15.64 4.37
CA ASN A 122 -18.76 -14.26 4.23
C ASN A 122 -18.07 -13.74 5.51
N ARG A 123 -18.64 -14.04 6.66
CA ARG A 123 -18.06 -13.70 7.97
C ARG A 123 -16.68 -14.33 8.17
N GLU A 124 -16.55 -15.61 7.82
CA GLU A 124 -15.27 -16.32 7.86
C GLU A 124 -14.22 -15.63 6.95
N GLN A 125 -14.56 -15.37 5.69
CA GLN A 125 -13.67 -14.71 4.72
C GLN A 125 -13.20 -13.34 5.21
N ILE A 126 -14.14 -12.51 5.72
CA ILE A 126 -13.80 -11.18 6.25
C ILE A 126 -12.92 -11.29 7.48
N ASN A 127 -13.23 -12.19 8.42
CA ASN A 127 -12.42 -12.39 9.62
C ASN A 127 -11.01 -12.84 9.30
N VAL A 128 -10.83 -13.78 8.37
CA VAL A 128 -9.50 -14.23 7.92
C VAL A 128 -8.72 -13.07 7.31
N TYR A 129 -9.35 -12.29 6.43
CA TYR A 129 -8.73 -11.12 5.81
C TYR A 129 -8.30 -10.07 6.85
N LEU A 130 -9.21 -9.67 7.74
CA LEU A 130 -8.92 -8.65 8.76
C LEU A 130 -7.84 -9.13 9.74
N SER A 131 -7.93 -10.36 10.21
CA SER A 131 -6.98 -10.93 11.18
C SER A 131 -5.59 -11.08 10.56
N SER A 132 -5.49 -11.54 9.31
CA SER A 132 -4.22 -11.65 8.59
C SER A 132 -3.57 -10.28 8.39
N THR A 133 -4.35 -9.28 7.93
CA THR A 133 -3.86 -7.92 7.72
C THR A 133 -3.41 -7.29 9.03
N TRP A 134 -4.21 -7.41 10.09
CA TRP A 134 -3.87 -6.88 11.41
C TRP A 134 -2.63 -7.55 12.00
N GLY A 135 -2.51 -8.87 11.84
CA GLY A 135 -1.32 -9.61 12.26
C GLY A 135 -0.04 -9.13 11.58
N GLN A 136 -0.09 -8.84 10.29
CA GLN A 136 1.05 -8.27 9.56
C GLN A 136 1.41 -6.86 10.05
N ILE A 137 0.40 -5.99 10.23
CA ILE A 137 0.60 -4.62 10.73
C ILE A 137 1.25 -4.65 12.12
N THR A 138 0.68 -5.40 13.05
CA THR A 138 1.16 -5.46 14.42
C THR A 138 2.54 -6.09 14.52
N SER A 139 2.83 -7.14 13.77
CA SER A 139 4.15 -7.77 13.73
C SER A 139 5.22 -6.81 13.21
N ALA A 140 4.93 -6.08 12.13
CA ALA A 140 5.85 -5.12 11.55
C ALA A 140 6.11 -3.91 12.47
N VAL A 141 5.09 -3.42 13.17
CA VAL A 141 5.23 -2.34 14.16
C VAL A 141 5.98 -2.84 15.39
N ALA A 142 5.66 -4.03 15.90
CA ALA A 142 6.34 -4.67 17.02
C ALA A 142 7.86 -4.76 16.78
N GLU A 143 8.26 -5.27 15.61
CA GLU A 143 9.66 -5.34 15.19
C GLU A 143 10.34 -3.96 15.19
N SER A 144 9.70 -2.97 14.61
CA SER A 144 10.32 -1.65 14.42
C SER A 144 10.35 -0.79 15.68
N ARG A 145 9.39 -0.99 16.57
CA ARG A 145 9.29 -0.23 17.84
C ARG A 145 9.81 -0.99 19.06
N ASN A 146 10.30 -2.22 18.85
CA ASN A 146 10.74 -3.12 19.93
C ASN A 146 9.64 -3.32 20.99
N LEU A 147 8.41 -3.56 20.54
CA LEU A 147 7.24 -3.82 21.36
C LEU A 147 6.73 -5.24 21.14
N SER A 148 5.92 -5.75 22.06
CA SER A 148 5.21 -7.01 21.81
C SER A 148 3.91 -6.79 21.03
N VAL A 149 3.51 -7.76 20.23
CA VAL A 149 2.19 -7.75 19.53
C VAL A 149 1.05 -7.65 20.54
N GLU A 150 1.21 -8.28 21.71
CA GLU A 150 0.23 -8.22 22.81
C GLU A 150 0.07 -6.79 23.34
N ALA A 151 1.17 -6.05 23.55
CA ALA A 151 1.13 -4.66 23.97
C ALA A 151 0.41 -3.79 22.92
N LEU A 152 0.69 -4.02 21.63
CA LEU A 152 0.04 -3.29 20.53
C LEU A 152 -1.47 -3.59 20.47
N ASN A 153 -1.88 -4.82 20.68
CA ASN A 153 -3.30 -5.19 20.74
C ASN A 153 -4.00 -4.51 21.92
N LYS A 154 -3.36 -4.48 23.10
CA LYS A 154 -3.87 -3.80 24.28
C LYS A 154 -4.09 -2.30 24.02
N GLU A 155 -3.16 -1.65 23.34
CA GLU A 155 -3.32 -0.23 22.98
C GLU A 155 -4.43 0.00 21.95
N ALA A 156 -4.64 -0.95 21.03
CA ALA A 156 -5.77 -0.90 20.09
C ALA A 156 -7.11 -1.07 20.80
N ASP A 157 -7.21 -2.03 21.73
CA ASP A 157 -8.44 -2.31 22.49
C ASP A 157 -8.86 -1.14 23.37
N ARG A 158 -7.88 -0.40 23.93
CA ARG A 158 -8.18 0.79 24.74
C ARG A 158 -8.48 2.04 23.90
N MET A 159 -8.39 1.96 22.57
CA MET A 159 -8.64 3.08 21.67
C MET A 159 -7.71 4.28 21.98
N LEU A 160 -6.40 4.06 21.84
CA LEU A 160 -5.34 5.02 22.21
C LEU A 160 -5.56 6.44 21.69
N MET A 161 -6.26 6.60 20.56
CA MET A 161 -6.58 7.89 19.97
C MET A 161 -7.39 8.86 20.87
N PHE A 162 -8.02 8.36 21.93
CA PHE A 162 -8.77 9.18 22.90
C PHE A 162 -7.96 9.55 24.13
N TYR A 163 -6.67 9.20 24.15
CA TYR A 163 -5.77 9.55 25.26
C TYR A 163 -4.80 10.68 24.85
N PRO A 164 -4.25 11.41 25.83
CA PRO A 164 -3.24 12.43 25.57
C PRO A 164 -2.02 11.86 24.81
N ALA A 165 -1.36 12.72 24.02
CA ALA A 165 -0.22 12.32 23.18
C ALA A 165 0.95 11.71 23.99
N GLU A 166 1.09 12.10 25.26
CA GLU A 166 2.08 11.57 26.21
C GLU A 166 1.95 10.05 26.43
N GLU A 167 0.74 9.50 26.33
CA GLU A 167 0.53 8.06 26.43
C GLU A 167 1.19 7.30 25.27
N SER A 168 1.22 7.90 24.09
CA SER A 168 1.91 7.31 22.94
C SER A 168 3.43 7.25 23.12
N VAL A 169 4.01 8.22 23.83
CA VAL A 169 5.44 8.22 24.19
C VAL A 169 5.70 7.19 25.29
N LYS A 170 4.89 7.19 26.32
CA LYS A 170 5.01 6.26 27.46
C LYS A 170 4.94 4.80 27.03
N ASN A 171 4.10 4.51 26.05
CA ASN A 171 3.91 3.16 25.50
C ASN A 171 4.91 2.80 24.37
N GLY A 172 5.88 3.69 24.07
CA GLY A 172 6.93 3.44 23.09
C GLY A 172 6.49 3.52 21.61
N LEU A 173 5.26 3.95 21.34
CA LEU A 173 4.75 4.11 19.98
C LEU A 173 5.33 5.35 19.29
N VAL A 174 5.62 6.40 20.06
CA VAL A 174 6.21 7.67 19.62
C VAL A 174 7.48 7.93 20.44
N ASP A 175 8.48 8.55 19.82
CA ASP A 175 9.75 8.82 20.51
C ASP A 175 9.73 10.16 21.26
N THR A 176 9.09 11.17 20.69
CA THR A 176 9.14 12.54 21.24
C THR A 176 7.91 13.34 20.83
N LEU A 177 7.45 14.19 21.73
CA LEU A 177 6.47 15.24 21.42
C LEU A 177 7.21 16.51 21.04
N ILE A 178 6.85 17.11 19.91
CA ILE A 178 7.50 18.31 19.39
C ILE A 178 6.52 19.14 18.56
N TYR A 179 6.57 20.46 18.70
CA TYR A 179 5.78 21.34 17.82
C TYR A 179 6.40 21.40 16.42
N LYS A 180 5.54 21.52 15.41
CA LYS A 180 5.95 21.54 14.00
C LYS A 180 7.06 22.56 13.69
N ASN A 181 7.00 23.73 14.33
CA ASN A 181 7.99 24.79 14.11
C ASN A 181 9.42 24.38 14.53
N ASP A 182 9.54 23.49 15.51
CA ASP A 182 10.83 23.06 16.06
C ASP A 182 11.41 21.84 15.31
N VAL A 183 10.62 21.19 14.47
CA VAL A 183 11.04 19.99 13.70
C VAL A 183 12.23 20.31 12.78
N ARG A 184 12.26 21.52 12.19
CA ARG A 184 13.37 21.91 11.32
C ARG A 184 14.69 21.94 12.05
N ASP A 185 14.73 22.51 13.24
CA ASP A 185 15.93 22.60 14.08
C ASP A 185 16.33 21.20 14.57
N TYR A 186 15.36 20.35 14.89
CA TYR A 186 15.60 18.94 15.22
C TYR A 186 16.28 18.19 14.06
N LEU A 187 15.81 18.37 12.81
CA LEU A 187 16.39 17.74 11.62
C LEU A 187 17.78 18.27 11.32
N LYS A 188 18.04 19.58 11.47
CA LYS A 188 19.38 20.18 11.34
C LYS A 188 20.36 19.53 12.30
N ASN A 189 19.98 19.38 13.56
CA ASN A 189 20.82 18.74 14.57
C ASN A 189 21.19 17.30 14.17
N LEU A 190 20.21 16.50 13.72
CA LEU A 190 20.48 15.15 13.23
C LEU A 190 21.39 15.10 12.01
N ALA A 191 21.28 16.09 11.13
CA ALA A 191 22.09 16.17 9.91
C ALA A 191 23.48 16.80 10.14
N GLY A 192 23.79 17.26 11.35
CA GLY A 192 25.02 17.97 11.67
C GLY A 192 25.12 19.35 11.01
N ILE A 193 23.98 20.03 10.82
CA ILE A 193 23.88 21.37 10.22
C ILE A 193 23.69 22.39 11.34
N ASP A 194 24.47 23.46 11.33
CA ASP A 194 24.32 24.52 12.30
C ASP A 194 22.95 25.21 12.20
N LYS A 195 22.47 25.73 13.33
CA LYS A 195 21.11 26.28 13.44
C LYS A 195 20.88 27.43 12.44
N ASP A 196 21.89 28.25 12.20
CA ASP A 196 21.80 29.42 11.33
C ASP A 196 22.06 29.09 9.85
N ASP A 197 22.58 27.89 9.55
CA ASP A 197 22.83 27.44 8.20
C ASP A 197 21.55 27.02 7.45
N ASN A 198 21.59 27.08 6.13
CA ASN A 198 20.50 26.60 5.31
C ASN A 198 20.49 25.06 5.23
N MET A 199 19.35 24.43 5.50
CA MET A 199 19.13 23.00 5.26
C MET A 199 18.39 22.81 3.94
N PRO A 200 19.06 22.32 2.87
CA PRO A 200 18.41 22.00 1.61
C PRO A 200 17.43 20.84 1.78
N ILE A 201 16.27 20.94 1.16
CA ILE A 201 15.24 19.90 1.16
C ILE A 201 14.88 19.58 -0.28
N LEU A 202 14.87 18.30 -0.63
CA LEU A 202 14.36 17.79 -1.91
C LEU A 202 12.98 17.18 -1.71
N GLY A 203 12.00 17.61 -2.50
CA GLY A 203 10.72 16.93 -2.62
C GLY A 203 10.84 15.62 -3.40
N ILE A 204 9.86 14.74 -3.24
CA ILE A 204 9.85 13.45 -3.96
C ILE A 204 9.88 13.62 -5.49
N GLN A 205 9.30 14.71 -6.01
CA GLN A 205 9.31 15.03 -7.43
C GLN A 205 10.69 15.47 -7.93
N ASP A 206 11.47 16.14 -7.08
CA ASP A 206 12.83 16.57 -7.42
C ASP A 206 13.77 15.38 -7.61
N MET A 207 13.43 14.24 -7.02
CA MET A 207 14.18 12.99 -7.15
C MET A 207 14.21 12.44 -8.58
N ILE A 208 13.37 12.92 -9.49
CA ILE A 208 13.47 12.61 -10.93
C ILE A 208 14.83 13.04 -11.45
N ASN A 209 15.31 14.21 -11.04
CA ASN A 209 16.56 14.83 -11.50
C ASN A 209 17.81 14.26 -10.82
N VAL A 210 17.66 13.52 -9.73
CA VAL A 210 18.78 12.85 -9.06
C VAL A 210 19.26 11.68 -9.91
N LYS A 211 20.59 11.66 -10.21
CA LYS A 211 21.20 10.62 -11.01
C LYS A 211 21.10 9.25 -10.33
N LYS A 212 20.89 8.23 -11.14
CA LYS A 212 20.93 6.84 -10.73
C LYS A 212 22.36 6.33 -10.80
N ASN A 213 22.94 5.92 -9.69
CA ASN A 213 24.27 5.29 -9.63
C ASN A 213 24.21 3.77 -9.82
N VAL A 214 23.31 3.30 -10.70
CA VAL A 214 23.22 1.88 -10.99
C VAL A 214 24.01 1.59 -12.26
N PRO A 215 24.97 0.66 -12.25
CA PRO A 215 25.62 0.20 -13.47
C PRO A 215 24.57 -0.27 -14.48
N ARG A 216 24.63 0.24 -15.70
CA ARG A 216 23.77 -0.27 -16.77
C ARG A 216 24.22 -1.68 -17.13
N ASP A 217 23.32 -2.63 -17.04
CA ASP A 217 23.52 -3.93 -17.67
C ASP A 217 23.66 -3.74 -19.17
N LYS A 218 24.79 -4.22 -19.73
CA LYS A 218 25.12 -4.13 -21.16
C LYS A 218 24.68 -5.36 -21.92
N SER A 219 24.08 -6.38 -21.27
CA SER A 219 23.64 -7.63 -21.93
C SER A 219 22.50 -7.42 -22.92
N GLY A 220 21.76 -6.31 -22.79
CA GLY A 220 20.52 -6.05 -23.52
C GLY A 220 19.32 -6.86 -23.01
N ASN A 221 19.53 -7.76 -22.04
CA ASN A 221 18.45 -8.54 -21.44
C ASN A 221 17.57 -7.67 -20.52
N VAL A 222 16.27 -7.86 -20.58
CA VAL A 222 15.29 -7.07 -19.81
C VAL A 222 14.33 -8.00 -19.06
N ILE A 223 13.99 -7.62 -17.83
CA ILE A 223 12.79 -8.09 -17.15
C ILE A 223 11.74 -7.00 -17.34
N ALA A 224 10.64 -7.33 -18.01
CA ALA A 224 9.55 -6.40 -18.22
C ALA A 224 8.61 -6.38 -17.00
N VAL A 225 8.24 -5.20 -16.54
CA VAL A 225 7.18 -5.04 -15.53
C VAL A 225 5.97 -4.45 -16.23
N TYR A 226 4.89 -5.23 -16.31
CA TYR A 226 3.63 -4.81 -16.89
C TYR A 226 2.65 -4.44 -15.77
N TYR A 227 2.19 -3.19 -15.76
CA TYR A 227 1.24 -2.69 -14.77
C TYR A 227 -0.19 -2.85 -15.27
N ALA A 228 -0.98 -3.66 -14.56
CA ALA A 228 -2.41 -3.85 -14.76
C ALA A 228 -3.16 -3.17 -13.59
N TYR A 229 -3.57 -1.92 -13.79
CA TYR A 229 -4.18 -1.07 -12.76
C TYR A 229 -5.60 -0.65 -13.15
N GLY A 230 -6.53 -0.78 -12.22
CA GLY A 230 -7.91 -0.35 -12.36
C GLY A 230 -8.88 -1.48 -12.74
N GLU A 231 -10.09 -1.10 -13.14
CA GLU A 231 -11.15 -2.02 -13.52
C GLU A 231 -10.87 -2.62 -14.91
N ILE A 232 -11.23 -3.90 -15.10
CA ILE A 232 -11.07 -4.61 -16.37
C ILE A 232 -12.30 -4.36 -17.25
N ASP A 233 -12.08 -3.79 -18.43
CA ASP A 233 -13.13 -3.62 -19.43
C ASP A 233 -13.30 -4.85 -20.33
N GLY A 234 -14.39 -4.83 -21.13
CA GLY A 234 -14.69 -5.88 -22.11
C GLY A 234 -14.05 -5.68 -23.47
N GLY A 235 -13.11 -4.73 -23.63
CA GLY A 235 -12.47 -4.43 -24.92
C GLY A 235 -13.23 -3.43 -25.76
N SER A 236 -14.20 -2.69 -25.23
CA SER A 236 -14.87 -1.63 -25.98
C SER A 236 -13.93 -0.43 -26.16
N SER A 237 -13.93 0.16 -27.37
CA SER A 237 -13.12 1.33 -27.73
C SER A 237 -13.47 2.62 -26.96
N ALA A 238 -14.46 2.58 -26.09
CA ALA A 238 -14.93 3.68 -25.26
C ALA A 238 -14.31 3.68 -23.85
N SER A 239 -13.32 2.81 -23.56
CA SER A 239 -12.67 2.82 -22.25
C SER A 239 -11.88 4.12 -22.07
N THR A 240 -12.16 4.81 -20.99
CA THR A 240 -11.35 5.92 -20.50
C THR A 240 -9.91 5.44 -20.27
N ASP A 241 -8.92 6.32 -20.36
CA ASP A 241 -7.50 6.00 -20.12
C ASP A 241 -7.22 5.47 -18.69
N GLU A 242 -8.23 5.35 -17.85
CA GLU A 242 -8.18 4.98 -16.45
C GLU A 242 -8.70 3.54 -16.23
N GLY A 243 -7.98 2.52 -16.72
CA GLY A 243 -8.36 1.13 -16.47
C GLY A 243 -7.56 0.11 -17.26
N ILE A 244 -7.92 -1.16 -17.07
CA ILE A 244 -7.33 -2.29 -17.78
C ILE A 244 -8.13 -2.55 -19.05
N ASN A 245 -7.68 -2.02 -20.17
CA ASN A 245 -8.25 -2.35 -21.48
C ASN A 245 -7.75 -3.74 -21.92
N SER A 246 -8.67 -4.70 -22.00
CA SER A 246 -8.31 -6.10 -22.28
C SER A 246 -7.63 -6.29 -23.64
N GLU A 247 -8.06 -5.61 -24.69
CA GLU A 247 -7.43 -5.71 -26.03
C GLU A 247 -6.01 -5.16 -26.02
N LYS A 248 -5.79 -4.01 -25.33
CA LYS A 248 -4.45 -3.42 -25.18
C LYS A 248 -3.52 -4.34 -24.43
N VAL A 249 -3.98 -4.91 -23.30
CA VAL A 249 -3.18 -5.86 -22.50
C VAL A 249 -2.77 -7.05 -23.36
N ILE A 250 -3.69 -7.68 -24.09
CA ILE A 250 -3.41 -8.82 -24.94
C ILE A 250 -2.35 -8.48 -26.00
N LYS A 251 -2.51 -7.32 -26.65
CA LYS A 251 -1.55 -6.83 -27.65
C LYS A 251 -0.16 -6.61 -27.05
N ASP A 252 -0.10 -6.03 -25.88
CA ASP A 252 1.17 -5.73 -25.20
C ASP A 252 1.84 -7.01 -24.68
N LEU A 253 1.08 -7.95 -24.11
CA LEU A 253 1.62 -9.28 -23.72
C LEU A 253 2.17 -10.07 -24.90
N ARG A 254 1.54 -9.98 -26.08
CA ARG A 254 2.08 -10.58 -27.32
C ARG A 254 3.41 -9.95 -27.70
N LYS A 255 3.54 -8.61 -27.69
CA LYS A 255 4.81 -7.94 -27.96
C LYS A 255 5.92 -8.36 -26.98
N LEU A 256 5.57 -8.48 -25.69
CA LEU A 256 6.53 -8.96 -24.68
C LEU A 256 6.95 -10.42 -24.93
N LYS A 257 6.01 -11.25 -25.37
CA LYS A 257 6.29 -12.64 -25.75
C LYS A 257 7.28 -12.72 -26.92
N ASP A 258 7.05 -11.92 -27.96
CA ASP A 258 7.82 -11.98 -29.21
C ASP A 258 9.16 -11.23 -29.13
N ASN A 259 9.40 -10.41 -28.11
CA ASN A 259 10.64 -9.66 -27.92
C ASN A 259 11.73 -10.54 -27.28
N GLU A 260 12.74 -10.90 -28.06
CA GLU A 260 13.86 -11.76 -27.62
C GLU A 260 14.68 -11.18 -26.46
N ASN A 261 14.71 -9.85 -26.29
CA ASN A 261 15.41 -9.22 -25.19
C ASN A 261 14.67 -9.36 -23.85
N VAL A 262 13.35 -9.57 -23.86
CA VAL A 262 12.56 -9.80 -22.67
C VAL A 262 12.74 -11.24 -22.20
N LYS A 263 13.40 -11.42 -21.06
CA LYS A 263 13.70 -12.76 -20.50
C LYS A 263 12.68 -13.26 -19.49
N ALA A 264 11.97 -12.33 -18.84
CA ALA A 264 10.87 -12.63 -17.91
C ALA A 264 9.90 -11.44 -17.85
N VAL A 265 8.68 -11.70 -17.40
CA VAL A 265 7.65 -10.67 -17.21
C VAL A 265 7.14 -10.71 -15.78
N VAL A 266 7.12 -9.57 -15.14
CA VAL A 266 6.40 -9.34 -13.87
C VAL A 266 5.08 -8.69 -14.21
N LEU A 267 3.97 -9.37 -13.94
CA LEU A 267 2.63 -8.83 -14.06
C LEU A 267 2.23 -8.21 -12.71
N ARG A 268 2.28 -6.88 -12.63
CA ARG A 268 1.89 -6.14 -11.45
C ARG A 268 0.41 -5.80 -11.51
N VAL A 269 -0.39 -6.48 -10.69
CA VAL A 269 -1.86 -6.36 -10.65
C VAL A 269 -2.29 -5.49 -9.49
N ASN A 270 -3.11 -4.47 -9.77
CA ASN A 270 -3.84 -3.70 -8.77
C ASN A 270 -5.26 -3.42 -9.30
N SER A 271 -6.14 -4.41 -9.18
CA SER A 271 -7.44 -4.42 -9.84
C SER A 271 -8.54 -5.05 -8.98
N PRO A 272 -9.72 -4.42 -8.89
CA PRO A 272 -10.91 -5.03 -8.28
C PRO A 272 -11.55 -6.10 -9.18
N GLY A 273 -11.06 -6.29 -10.40
CA GLY A 273 -11.68 -7.09 -11.43
C GLY A 273 -12.47 -6.25 -12.41
N GLY A 274 -13.53 -6.83 -12.98
CA GLY A 274 -14.40 -6.18 -13.98
C GLY A 274 -15.04 -7.20 -14.92
N SER A 275 -14.95 -6.96 -16.22
CA SER A 275 -15.52 -7.82 -17.26
C SER A 275 -15.00 -9.26 -17.17
N ALA A 276 -15.91 -10.21 -17.04
CA ALA A 276 -15.56 -11.63 -17.07
C ALA A 276 -14.95 -12.03 -18.43
N TYR A 277 -15.52 -11.51 -19.53
CA TYR A 277 -14.98 -11.76 -20.86
C TYR A 277 -13.56 -11.18 -21.01
N GLY A 278 -13.35 -9.93 -20.64
CA GLY A 278 -12.03 -9.29 -20.71
C GLY A 278 -10.99 -10.02 -19.86
N SER A 279 -11.37 -10.44 -18.66
CA SER A 279 -10.50 -11.21 -17.76
C SER A 279 -10.08 -12.55 -18.36
N GLU A 280 -11.01 -13.29 -18.96
CA GLU A 280 -10.74 -14.56 -19.63
C GLU A 280 -9.77 -14.40 -20.82
N GLN A 281 -9.96 -13.36 -21.61
CA GLN A 281 -9.07 -13.07 -22.74
C GLN A 281 -7.66 -12.72 -22.28
N ILE A 282 -7.52 -11.95 -21.21
CA ILE A 282 -6.23 -11.63 -20.58
C ILE A 282 -5.59 -12.90 -20.02
N TRP A 283 -6.34 -13.71 -19.27
CA TRP A 283 -5.87 -14.99 -18.72
C TRP A 283 -5.30 -15.89 -19.81
N TYR A 284 -6.00 -16.02 -20.96
CA TYR A 284 -5.51 -16.79 -22.09
C TYR A 284 -4.18 -16.24 -22.61
N ALA A 285 -4.07 -14.92 -22.80
CA ALA A 285 -2.83 -14.29 -23.27
C ALA A 285 -1.66 -14.48 -22.29
N VAL A 286 -1.90 -14.39 -20.98
CA VAL A 286 -0.90 -14.69 -19.94
C VAL A 286 -0.44 -16.13 -20.02
N ASN A 287 -1.37 -17.08 -20.23
CA ASN A 287 -1.00 -18.50 -20.38
C ASN A 287 -0.19 -18.78 -21.67
N GLN A 288 -0.43 -18.05 -22.74
CA GLN A 288 0.43 -18.17 -23.94
C GLN A 288 1.83 -17.59 -23.67
N LEU A 289 1.94 -16.43 -22.99
CA LEU A 289 3.21 -15.84 -22.60
C LEU A 289 4.00 -16.79 -21.66
N LYS A 290 3.33 -17.41 -20.70
CA LYS A 290 3.91 -18.33 -19.70
C LYS A 290 4.57 -19.57 -20.34
N LYS A 291 4.14 -19.99 -21.53
CA LYS A 291 4.78 -21.13 -22.26
C LYS A 291 6.16 -20.78 -22.79
N GLU A 292 6.41 -19.51 -23.07
CA GLU A 292 7.65 -19.03 -23.72
C GLU A 292 8.60 -18.36 -22.72
N LYS A 293 8.06 -17.72 -21.67
CA LYS A 293 8.83 -16.91 -20.72
C LYS A 293 8.30 -17.07 -19.29
N PRO A 294 9.17 -16.99 -18.28
CA PRO A 294 8.73 -16.91 -16.88
C PRO A 294 7.82 -15.70 -16.67
N VAL A 295 6.66 -15.94 -16.06
CA VAL A 295 5.73 -14.90 -15.64
C VAL A 295 5.56 -14.98 -14.12
N ILE A 296 5.83 -13.86 -13.45
CA ILE A 296 5.65 -13.70 -12.01
C ILE A 296 4.53 -12.69 -11.78
N VAL A 297 3.57 -13.04 -10.95
CA VAL A 297 2.49 -12.12 -10.57
C VAL A 297 2.87 -11.42 -9.26
N SER A 298 2.76 -10.09 -9.27
CA SER A 298 2.91 -9.24 -8.09
C SER A 298 1.60 -8.51 -7.86
N MET A 299 0.97 -8.73 -6.72
CA MET A 299 -0.31 -8.13 -6.37
C MET A 299 -0.12 -6.87 -5.54
N GLY A 300 -0.96 -5.85 -5.78
CA GLY A 300 -1.02 -4.59 -5.04
C GLY A 300 -2.12 -4.58 -3.99
N ASP A 301 -2.70 -3.39 -3.76
CA ASP A 301 -3.75 -3.18 -2.76
C ASP A 301 -5.06 -3.89 -3.10
N TYR A 302 -5.29 -4.14 -4.38
CA TYR A 302 -6.45 -4.89 -4.89
C TYR A 302 -6.00 -5.98 -5.86
N ALA A 303 -6.46 -7.20 -5.63
CA ALA A 303 -6.38 -8.31 -6.56
C ALA A 303 -7.62 -9.20 -6.30
N ALA A 304 -8.74 -8.78 -6.86
CA ALA A 304 -10.03 -9.40 -6.57
C ALA A 304 -10.80 -9.72 -7.85
N SER A 305 -11.70 -10.73 -7.78
CA SER A 305 -12.53 -11.15 -8.92
C SER A 305 -11.67 -11.43 -10.16
N GLY A 306 -11.96 -10.82 -11.31
CA GLY A 306 -11.16 -10.94 -12.54
C GLY A 306 -9.72 -10.41 -12.43
N GLY A 307 -9.42 -9.61 -11.39
CA GLY A 307 -8.05 -9.15 -11.09
C GLY A 307 -7.17 -10.21 -10.40
N TYR A 308 -7.76 -11.26 -9.84
CA TYR A 308 -7.09 -12.41 -9.25
C TYR A 308 -6.92 -13.52 -10.29
#